data_8e8897b3e6fb83e07642d0bb431761b6
#
_entry.id   8e8897b3e6fb83e07642d0bb431761b6
#
_cell.length_a   1.000
_cell.length_b   1.000
_cell.length_c   1.000
_cell.angle_alpha   90.00
_cell.angle_beta   90.00
_cell.angle_gamma   90.00
#
_symmetry.space_group_name_H-M   'P 1'
#
loop_
_entity.id
_entity.type
_entity.pdbx_description
1 polymer ?
#
loop_
_entity_poly.entity_id
_entity_poly.type
_entity_poly.pdbx_seq_one_letter_code
_entity_poly.pdbx_strand_id
1 'polypeptide(L)'
;NDPANSMSISLGGNNVFQVGNTTQQFVITPGGALSFEGNSGGANPNPLQIKNAALRNTLDQHYTNLLTESFSRLTKQSDDAQQNFQTQFDSANAQLGGAVDALFPPTNYIATTLKAVVKTIKIRSQLGLRRQTFFVQYGGWDHHGELLNTQAGMLSVLDTAIGAYQQALEMLGLQNDVVTFTASDFSRTLRSNGRGTDHAWGANALVFGGKVDGGKIFGTYPDLTLDGPDDVGRGGRLLPSTAV
;
A
#
# COMPACT_ATOMS: atom_id res chain seq x y z
N ASN A 1 18.35 -10.12 3.56
CA ASN A 1 16.93 -10.19 3.93
C ASN A 1 16.67 -11.57 4.51
N ASP A 2 15.94 -11.62 5.60
CA ASP A 2 15.42 -12.86 6.16
C ASP A 2 14.41 -13.48 5.16
N PRO A 3 14.61 -14.74 4.72
CA PRO A 3 13.68 -15.38 3.79
C PRO A 3 12.27 -15.57 4.36
N ALA A 4 12.09 -15.48 5.67
CA ALA A 4 10.78 -15.54 6.32
C ALA A 4 9.96 -14.26 6.17
N ASN A 5 10.58 -13.12 5.80
CA ASN A 5 9.91 -11.82 5.70
C ASN A 5 10.04 -11.26 4.28
N SER A 6 8.92 -11.04 3.60
CA SER A 6 8.95 -10.38 2.30
C SER A 6 9.28 -8.90 2.43
N MET A 7 10.17 -8.41 1.56
CA MET A 7 10.42 -6.99 1.39
C MET A 7 9.30 -6.27 0.62
N SER A 8 8.39 -7.01 0.01
CA SER A 8 7.33 -6.53 -0.87
C SER A 8 6.00 -6.57 -0.12
N ILE A 9 5.55 -5.43 0.38
CA ILE A 9 4.43 -5.32 1.33
C ILE A 9 3.27 -4.57 0.67
N SER A 10 2.11 -5.20 0.61
CA SER A 10 0.92 -4.64 0.01
C SER A 10 -0.15 -4.31 1.05
N LEU A 11 -0.69 -3.09 0.96
CA LEU A 11 -1.88 -2.63 1.68
C LEU A 11 -3.08 -2.40 0.75
N GLY A 12 -2.95 -2.84 -0.50
CA GLY A 12 -4.00 -2.80 -1.53
C GLY A 12 -4.36 -4.18 -2.07
N GLY A 13 -4.14 -5.25 -1.31
CA GLY A 13 -4.37 -6.63 -1.77
C GLY A 13 -3.29 -7.12 -2.73
N ASN A 14 -3.61 -8.18 -3.47
CA ASN A 14 -2.69 -8.76 -4.45
C ASN A 14 -2.57 -7.85 -5.67
N ASN A 15 -1.33 -7.59 -6.12
CA ASN A 15 -1.07 -6.77 -7.30
C ASN A 15 0.14 -7.32 -8.08
N VAL A 16 0.19 -7.04 -9.38
CA VAL A 16 1.24 -7.53 -10.28
C VAL A 16 2.57 -6.76 -10.13
N PHE A 17 2.54 -5.53 -9.60
CA PHE A 17 3.73 -4.68 -9.47
C PHE A 17 4.73 -5.19 -8.43
N GLN A 18 4.26 -5.96 -7.47
CA GLN A 18 5.05 -6.45 -6.36
C GLN A 18 5.40 -7.94 -6.44
N VAL A 19 5.01 -8.63 -7.51
CA VAL A 19 5.34 -10.04 -7.73
C VAL A 19 6.59 -10.14 -8.60
N GLY A 20 7.62 -10.77 -8.07
CA GLY A 20 8.87 -11.05 -8.78
C GLY A 20 9.09 -12.55 -8.97
N ASN A 21 10.16 -12.93 -9.68
CA ASN A 21 10.51 -14.33 -9.91
C ASN A 21 10.80 -15.09 -8.60
N THR A 22 11.34 -14.41 -7.59
CA THR A 22 11.70 -14.99 -6.28
C THR A 22 11.09 -14.23 -5.12
N THR A 23 10.56 -13.04 -5.34
CA THR A 23 9.96 -12.21 -4.32
C THR A 23 8.44 -12.35 -4.39
N GLN A 24 7.84 -12.75 -3.30
CA GLN A 24 6.38 -12.77 -3.15
C GLN A 24 5.93 -11.59 -2.32
N GLN A 25 4.76 -11.05 -2.64
CA GLN A 25 4.18 -9.99 -1.83
C GLN A 25 3.63 -10.53 -0.52
N PHE A 26 3.67 -9.69 0.51
CA PHE A 26 3.05 -9.92 1.80
C PHE A 26 1.94 -8.89 2.00
N VAL A 27 0.72 -9.36 2.10
CA VAL A 27 -0.46 -8.49 2.22
C VAL A 27 -0.75 -8.22 3.68
N ILE A 28 -0.87 -6.94 4.01
CA ILE A 28 -1.26 -6.48 5.35
C ILE A 28 -2.46 -5.51 5.26
N THR A 29 -3.05 -5.23 6.40
CA THR A 29 -4.08 -4.21 6.59
C THR A 29 -3.54 -3.06 7.46
N PRO A 30 -4.28 -1.97 7.65
CA PRO A 30 -3.91 -0.95 8.65
C PRO A 30 -3.74 -1.50 10.07
N GLY A 31 -4.36 -2.64 10.39
CA GLY A 31 -4.21 -3.36 11.66
C GLY A 31 -3.03 -4.33 11.72
N GLY A 32 -2.30 -4.52 10.62
CA GLY A 32 -1.18 -5.46 10.51
C GLY A 32 -1.48 -6.65 9.60
N ALA A 33 -0.80 -7.76 9.84
CA ALA A 33 -0.91 -8.97 9.04
C ALA A 33 -2.25 -9.69 9.27
N LEU A 34 -2.77 -10.29 8.19
CA LEU A 34 -3.98 -11.10 8.27
C LEU A 34 -3.69 -12.43 8.96
N SER A 35 -4.45 -12.75 9.99
CA SER A 35 -4.36 -14.01 10.72
C SER A 35 -5.55 -14.92 10.43
N PHE A 36 -5.44 -16.18 10.83
CA PHE A 36 -6.61 -17.03 10.91
C PHE A 36 -7.66 -16.43 11.84
N GLU A 37 -8.93 -16.52 11.46
CA GLU A 37 -10.04 -16.03 12.25
C GLU A 37 -10.02 -16.62 13.66
N GLY A 38 -10.26 -15.81 14.69
CA GLY A 38 -10.28 -16.26 16.10
C GLY A 38 -8.91 -16.40 16.76
N ASN A 39 -7.83 -15.87 16.16
CA ASN A 39 -6.49 -15.93 16.74
C ASN A 39 -6.24 -14.95 17.91
N SER A 40 -7.18 -14.06 18.22
CA SER A 40 -7.09 -13.15 19.36
C SER A 40 -7.29 -13.90 20.69
N GLY A 41 -6.27 -13.84 21.57
CA GLY A 41 -6.25 -14.55 22.84
C GLY A 41 -7.34 -14.11 23.82
N GLY A 42 -7.83 -15.07 24.63
CA GLY A 42 -8.71 -14.88 25.77
C GLY A 42 -8.42 -15.93 26.83
N ALA A 43 -8.81 -15.66 28.10
CA ALA A 43 -8.54 -16.57 29.22
C ALA A 43 -9.22 -17.95 29.06
N ASN A 44 -10.32 -18.02 28.30
CA ASN A 44 -10.98 -19.26 27.92
C ASN A 44 -11.00 -19.35 26.40
N PRO A 45 -10.41 -20.41 25.79
CA PRO A 45 -10.38 -20.56 24.35
C PRO A 45 -11.81 -20.72 23.81
N ASN A 46 -12.18 -19.84 22.88
CA ASN A 46 -13.42 -19.96 22.14
C ASN A 46 -13.30 -21.05 21.05
N PRO A 47 -14.40 -21.52 20.44
CA PRO A 47 -14.37 -22.58 19.43
C PRO A 47 -13.42 -22.32 18.26
N LEU A 48 -13.25 -21.05 17.84
CA LEU A 48 -12.32 -20.67 16.76
C LEU A 48 -10.85 -20.82 17.18
N GLN A 49 -10.51 -20.49 18.42
CA GLN A 49 -9.17 -20.69 18.96
C GLN A 49 -8.81 -22.18 19.06
N ILE A 50 -9.77 -23.02 19.50
CA ILE A 50 -9.61 -24.48 19.53
C ILE A 50 -9.40 -25.03 18.11
N LYS A 51 -10.20 -24.57 17.14
CA LYS A 51 -10.06 -24.94 15.73
C LYS A 51 -8.69 -24.54 15.17
N ASN A 52 -8.21 -23.33 15.47
CA ASN A 52 -6.90 -22.85 15.01
C ASN A 52 -5.75 -23.64 15.64
N ALA A 53 -5.85 -24.00 16.92
CA ALA A 53 -4.88 -24.86 17.56
C ALA A 53 -4.84 -26.26 16.91
N ALA A 54 -6.01 -26.83 16.62
CA ALA A 54 -6.11 -28.11 15.90
C ALA A 54 -5.54 -28.02 14.48
N LEU A 55 -5.81 -26.92 13.76
CA LEU A 55 -5.23 -26.66 12.44
C LEU A 55 -3.70 -26.61 12.50
N ARG A 56 -3.13 -25.86 13.42
CA ARG A 56 -1.67 -25.78 13.60
C ARG A 56 -1.05 -27.13 13.93
N ASN A 57 -1.67 -27.90 14.81
CA ASN A 57 -1.22 -29.27 15.10
C ASN A 57 -1.27 -30.15 13.85
N THR A 58 -2.25 -29.95 12.96
CA THR A 58 -2.32 -30.65 11.67
C THR A 58 -1.20 -30.20 10.72
N LEU A 59 -0.89 -28.92 10.67
CA LEU A 59 0.20 -28.38 9.85
C LEU A 59 1.60 -28.83 10.34
N ASP A 60 1.74 -29.23 11.58
CA ASP A 60 2.98 -29.77 12.14
C ASP A 60 3.19 -31.28 11.85
N GLN A 61 2.21 -31.95 11.24
CA GLN A 61 2.35 -33.35 10.86
C GLN A 61 3.18 -33.50 9.59
N HIS A 62 3.85 -34.62 9.45
CA HIS A 62 4.53 -35.03 8.22
C HIS A 62 3.61 -35.88 7.36
N TYR A 63 3.57 -35.58 6.08
CA TYR A 63 2.71 -36.26 5.12
C TYR A 63 3.53 -36.99 4.06
N THR A 64 3.18 -38.25 3.78
CA THR A 64 3.84 -39.01 2.71
C THR A 64 3.46 -38.54 1.30
N ASN A 65 2.29 -37.93 1.15
CA ASN A 65 1.90 -37.28 -0.10
C ASN A 65 2.62 -35.95 -0.28
N LEU A 66 3.38 -35.83 -1.36
CA LEU A 66 4.23 -34.68 -1.64
C LEU A 66 3.46 -33.34 -1.74
N LEU A 67 2.25 -33.36 -2.32
CA LEU A 67 1.43 -32.16 -2.45
C LEU A 67 0.88 -31.74 -1.10
N THR A 68 0.42 -32.68 -0.29
CA THR A 68 -0.06 -32.43 1.07
C THR A 68 1.06 -31.90 1.95
N GLU A 69 2.24 -32.50 1.91
CA GLU A 69 3.42 -32.04 2.65
C GLU A 69 3.83 -30.62 2.24
N SER A 70 3.88 -30.34 0.92
CA SER A 70 4.22 -29.02 0.42
C SER A 70 3.19 -27.97 0.82
N PHE A 71 1.89 -28.29 0.74
CA PHE A 71 0.81 -27.39 1.16
C PHE A 71 0.88 -27.10 2.66
N SER A 72 1.03 -28.16 3.49
CA SER A 72 1.12 -28.04 4.94
C SER A 72 2.31 -27.15 5.34
N ARG A 73 3.48 -27.40 4.77
CA ARG A 73 4.69 -26.63 5.02
C ARG A 73 4.56 -25.16 4.61
N LEU A 74 4.02 -24.88 3.42
CA LEU A 74 3.83 -23.49 2.96
C LEU A 74 2.81 -22.74 3.81
N THR A 75 1.71 -23.41 4.21
CA THR A 75 0.70 -22.81 5.08
C THR A 75 1.27 -22.49 6.47
N LYS A 76 2.06 -23.42 7.03
CA LYS A 76 2.75 -23.20 8.30
C LYS A 76 3.75 -22.05 8.22
N GLN A 77 4.58 -22.01 7.19
CA GLN A 77 5.53 -20.91 6.98
C GLN A 77 4.82 -19.56 6.89
N SER A 78 3.66 -19.52 6.22
CA SER A 78 2.85 -18.28 6.13
C SER A 78 2.27 -17.86 7.48
N ASP A 79 1.78 -18.82 8.29
CA ASP A 79 1.26 -18.55 9.64
C ASP A 79 2.38 -18.07 10.59
N ASP A 80 3.54 -18.73 10.56
CA ASP A 80 4.71 -18.33 11.36
C ASP A 80 5.21 -16.93 10.99
N ALA A 81 5.29 -16.62 9.68
CA ALA A 81 5.67 -15.29 9.17
C ALA A 81 4.66 -14.22 9.60
N GLN A 82 3.37 -14.53 9.53
CA GLN A 82 2.30 -13.66 9.99
C GLN A 82 2.41 -13.34 11.47
N GLN A 83 2.60 -14.35 12.31
CA GLN A 83 2.71 -14.18 13.77
C GLN A 83 3.95 -13.36 14.16
N ASN A 84 5.09 -13.64 13.51
CA ASN A 84 6.32 -12.86 13.72
C ASN A 84 6.11 -11.40 13.31
N PHE A 85 5.56 -11.15 12.12
CA PHE A 85 5.28 -9.80 11.65
C PHE A 85 4.34 -9.07 12.61
N GLN A 86 3.22 -9.69 13.02
CA GLN A 86 2.22 -9.06 13.88
C GLN A 86 2.81 -8.68 15.25
N THR A 87 3.61 -9.56 15.84
CA THR A 87 4.31 -9.28 17.11
C THR A 87 5.19 -8.03 17.01
N GLN A 88 5.97 -7.92 15.95
CA GLN A 88 6.81 -6.74 15.71
C GLN A 88 5.97 -5.50 15.40
N PHE A 89 4.91 -5.66 14.60
CA PHE A 89 4.01 -4.57 14.22
C PHE A 89 3.26 -3.98 15.42
N ASP A 90 2.84 -4.81 16.37
CA ASP A 90 2.22 -4.34 17.60
C ASP A 90 3.22 -3.58 18.50
N SER A 91 4.46 -4.05 18.55
CA SER A 91 5.54 -3.36 19.28
C SER A 91 5.82 -1.96 18.70
N ALA A 92 5.60 -1.76 17.40
CA ALA A 92 5.81 -0.48 16.75
C ALA A 92 4.94 0.64 17.32
N ASN A 93 3.78 0.36 17.89
CA ASN A 93 2.94 1.37 18.52
C ASN A 93 3.69 2.11 19.66
N ALA A 94 4.38 1.38 20.52
CA ALA A 94 5.20 1.98 21.57
C ALA A 94 6.43 2.72 21.01
N GLN A 95 6.98 2.25 19.88
CA GLN A 95 8.17 2.82 19.25
C GLN A 95 7.90 4.09 18.45
N LEU A 96 6.68 4.27 17.92
CA LEU A 96 6.29 5.51 17.21
C LEU A 96 6.16 6.69 18.17
N GLY A 97 5.66 6.45 19.37
CA GLY A 97 5.30 7.50 20.32
C GLY A 97 3.96 8.18 20.00
N GLY A 98 3.31 8.71 21.04
CA GLY A 98 1.97 9.30 20.92
C GLY A 98 1.89 10.51 19.98
N ALA A 99 2.98 11.29 19.86
CA ALA A 99 3.01 12.45 18.98
C ALA A 99 2.92 12.07 17.50
N VAL A 100 3.63 11.01 17.07
CA VAL A 100 3.54 10.50 15.69
C VAL A 100 2.20 9.83 15.46
N ASP A 101 1.70 9.09 16.44
CA ASP A 101 0.40 8.42 16.36
C ASP A 101 -0.75 9.40 16.14
N ALA A 102 -0.71 10.54 16.81
CA ALA A 102 -1.73 11.60 16.75
C ALA A 102 -1.80 12.34 15.40
N LEU A 103 -0.78 12.22 14.54
CA LEU A 103 -0.78 12.83 13.19
C LEU A 103 -1.84 12.23 12.27
N PHE A 104 -2.21 10.97 12.49
CA PHE A 104 -3.04 10.21 11.56
C PHE A 104 -4.50 10.19 12.00
N PRO A 105 -5.40 10.93 11.32
CA PRO A 105 -6.83 10.90 11.63
C PRO A 105 -7.41 9.48 11.50
N PRO A 106 -8.04 8.91 12.52
CA PRO A 106 -8.52 7.54 12.51
C PRO A 106 -9.68 7.29 11.53
N THR A 107 -10.40 8.34 11.17
CA THR A 107 -11.50 8.29 10.19
C THR A 107 -11.04 8.38 8.74
N ASN A 108 -9.77 8.74 8.51
CA ASN A 108 -9.18 8.78 7.17
C ASN A 108 -8.49 7.45 6.89
N TYR A 109 -9.11 6.62 6.04
CA TYR A 109 -8.59 5.30 5.70
C TYR A 109 -7.18 5.34 5.10
N ILE A 110 -6.89 6.32 4.22
CA ILE A 110 -5.55 6.45 3.62
C ILE A 110 -4.52 6.86 4.68
N ALA A 111 -4.88 7.74 5.60
CA ALA A 111 -4.00 8.10 6.70
C ALA A 111 -3.67 6.89 7.59
N THR A 112 -4.67 6.08 7.95
CA THR A 112 -4.45 4.84 8.73
C THR A 112 -3.62 3.81 7.97
N THR A 113 -3.80 3.71 6.66
CA THR A 113 -3.00 2.86 5.78
C THR A 113 -1.53 3.32 5.73
N LEU A 114 -1.29 4.61 5.51
CA LEU A 114 0.05 5.19 5.51
C LEU A 114 0.72 5.11 6.90
N LYS A 115 -0.03 5.21 7.99
CA LYS A 115 0.45 4.92 9.34
C LYS A 115 1.00 3.49 9.45
N ALA A 116 0.31 2.50 8.88
CA ALA A 116 0.81 1.12 8.87
C ALA A 116 2.10 0.98 8.06
N VAL A 117 2.27 1.73 6.97
CA VAL A 117 3.55 1.82 6.24
C VAL A 117 4.65 2.37 7.16
N VAL A 118 4.41 3.50 7.85
CA VAL A 118 5.39 4.09 8.78
C VAL A 118 5.78 3.10 9.89
N LYS A 119 4.80 2.41 10.49
CA LYS A 119 5.03 1.35 11.49
C LYS A 119 5.93 0.26 10.94
N THR A 120 5.65 -0.22 9.73
CA THR A 120 6.41 -1.30 9.09
C THR A 120 7.84 -0.86 8.75
N ILE A 121 8.03 0.39 8.31
CA ILE A 121 9.38 0.96 8.11
C ILE A 121 10.14 1.04 9.44
N LYS A 122 9.47 1.43 10.51
CA LYS A 122 10.09 1.57 11.84
C LYS A 122 10.66 0.24 12.35
N ILE A 123 9.96 -0.85 12.13
CA ILE A 123 10.36 -2.20 12.57
C ILE A 123 11.19 -2.97 11.54
N ARG A 124 11.66 -2.35 10.47
CA ARG A 124 12.39 -3.02 9.39
C ARG A 124 13.60 -3.85 9.86
N SER A 125 14.31 -3.37 10.87
CA SER A 125 15.46 -4.08 11.44
C SER A 125 15.05 -5.34 12.20
N GLN A 126 13.94 -5.30 12.93
CA GLN A 126 13.37 -6.46 13.62
C GLN A 126 12.87 -7.52 12.63
N LEU A 127 12.40 -7.08 11.45
CA LEU A 127 12.02 -7.96 10.35
C LEU A 127 13.21 -8.44 9.49
N GLY A 128 14.45 -8.03 9.82
CA GLY A 128 15.64 -8.37 9.03
C GLY A 128 15.66 -7.75 7.63
N LEU A 129 14.92 -6.67 7.40
CA LEU A 129 14.73 -6.04 6.08
C LEU A 129 15.60 -4.79 5.94
N ARG A 130 16.39 -4.73 4.86
CA ARG A 130 17.19 -3.55 4.49
C ARG A 130 16.51 -2.66 3.47
N ARG A 131 15.64 -3.24 2.64
CA ARG A 131 14.85 -2.56 1.61
C ARG A 131 13.43 -3.04 1.72
N GLN A 132 12.49 -2.15 1.48
CA GLN A 132 11.06 -2.44 1.48
C GLN A 132 10.39 -1.71 0.33
N THR A 133 9.42 -2.36 -0.29
CA THR A 133 8.50 -1.73 -1.24
C THR A 133 7.09 -1.83 -0.68
N PHE A 134 6.33 -0.77 -0.83
CA PHE A 134 4.95 -0.69 -0.35
C PHE A 134 4.02 -0.38 -1.50
N PHE A 135 2.88 -1.04 -1.53
CA PHE A 135 1.79 -0.72 -2.43
C PHE A 135 0.56 -0.32 -1.61
N VAL A 136 0.05 0.88 -1.89
CA VAL A 136 -1.16 1.43 -1.26
C VAL A 136 -2.13 1.81 -2.37
N GLN A 137 -3.39 1.45 -2.22
CA GLN A 137 -4.42 1.74 -3.21
C GLN A 137 -5.45 2.74 -2.65
N TYR A 138 -5.77 3.75 -3.45
CA TYR A 138 -6.87 4.67 -3.21
C TYR A 138 -7.75 4.75 -4.44
N GLY A 139 -8.81 3.92 -4.47
CA GLY A 139 -9.76 3.85 -5.58
C GLY A 139 -10.80 4.97 -5.54
N GLY A 140 -11.68 4.96 -6.54
CA GLY A 140 -12.82 5.90 -6.62
C GLY A 140 -12.60 7.12 -7.51
N TRP A 141 -11.52 7.19 -8.28
CA TRP A 141 -11.17 8.34 -9.14
C TRP A 141 -11.84 8.36 -10.50
N ASP A 142 -12.70 7.39 -10.78
CA ASP A 142 -13.41 7.25 -12.07
C ASP A 142 -14.66 8.14 -12.15
N HIS A 143 -14.46 9.44 -12.20
CA HIS A 143 -15.52 10.43 -12.13
C HIS A 143 -16.16 10.71 -13.50
N HIS A 144 -17.09 9.85 -13.93
CA HIS A 144 -17.95 10.12 -15.08
C HIS A 144 -19.11 11.08 -14.76
N GLY A 145 -19.35 11.36 -13.48
CA GLY A 145 -20.29 12.34 -12.96
C GLY A 145 -19.80 12.95 -11.66
N GLU A 146 -20.36 14.09 -11.25
CA GLU A 146 -20.05 14.79 -9.99
C GLU A 146 -18.55 15.06 -9.74
N LEU A 147 -17.78 15.23 -10.83
CA LEU A 147 -16.31 15.33 -10.80
C LEU A 147 -15.82 16.39 -9.81
N LEU A 148 -16.34 17.62 -9.90
CA LEU A 148 -15.75 18.76 -9.16
C LEU A 148 -15.81 18.54 -7.64
N ASN A 149 -16.97 18.18 -7.11
CA ASN A 149 -17.15 18.01 -5.67
C ASN A 149 -16.47 16.74 -5.16
N THR A 150 -16.61 15.64 -5.89
CA THR A 150 -16.05 14.35 -5.47
C THR A 150 -14.53 14.39 -5.49
N GLN A 151 -13.92 14.91 -6.57
CA GLN A 151 -12.48 14.99 -6.70
C GLN A 151 -11.87 15.92 -5.65
N ALA A 152 -12.49 17.07 -5.39
CA ALA A 152 -12.04 17.99 -4.35
C ALA A 152 -12.04 17.34 -2.97
N GLY A 153 -13.09 16.59 -2.63
CA GLY A 153 -13.17 15.83 -1.39
C GLY A 153 -12.10 14.75 -1.29
N MET A 154 -11.88 13.99 -2.35
CA MET A 154 -10.86 12.94 -2.39
C MET A 154 -9.44 13.49 -2.30
N LEU A 155 -9.16 14.61 -2.97
CA LEU A 155 -7.86 15.29 -2.88
C LEU A 155 -7.61 15.80 -1.46
N SER A 156 -8.62 16.34 -0.76
CA SER A 156 -8.49 16.77 0.64
C SER A 156 -8.17 15.59 1.58
N VAL A 157 -8.80 14.43 1.36
CA VAL A 157 -8.50 13.20 2.12
C VAL A 157 -7.06 12.76 1.89
N LEU A 158 -6.61 12.78 0.63
CA LEU A 158 -5.26 12.38 0.24
C LEU A 158 -4.20 13.36 0.76
N ASP A 159 -4.43 14.67 0.64
CA ASP A 159 -3.54 15.73 1.13
C ASP A 159 -3.29 15.59 2.63
N THR A 160 -4.36 15.43 3.41
CA THR A 160 -4.27 15.20 4.86
C THR A 160 -3.45 13.95 5.18
N ALA A 161 -3.65 12.87 4.44
CA ALA A 161 -2.95 11.60 4.67
C ALA A 161 -1.46 11.68 4.31
N ILE A 162 -1.13 12.30 3.17
CA ILE A 162 0.26 12.51 2.73
C ILE A 162 0.99 13.47 3.68
N GLY A 163 0.32 14.55 4.11
CA GLY A 163 0.89 15.50 5.07
C GLY A 163 1.26 14.83 6.39
N ALA A 164 0.34 14.04 6.97
CA ALA A 164 0.60 13.25 8.16
C ALA A 164 1.76 12.26 7.98
N TYR A 165 1.80 11.58 6.84
CA TYR A 165 2.84 10.63 6.49
C TYR A 165 4.23 11.27 6.40
N GLN A 166 4.36 12.38 5.67
CA GLN A 166 5.63 13.11 5.54
C GLN A 166 6.12 13.63 6.90
N GLN A 167 5.23 14.25 7.68
CA GLN A 167 5.55 14.73 9.02
C GLN A 167 6.00 13.59 9.94
N ALA A 168 5.36 12.43 9.86
CA ALA A 168 5.77 11.25 10.62
C ALA A 168 7.18 10.77 10.22
N LEU A 169 7.50 10.72 8.93
CA LEU A 169 8.83 10.36 8.45
C LEU A 169 9.90 11.35 8.93
N GLU A 170 9.60 12.65 8.92
CA GLU A 170 10.50 13.71 9.43
C GLU A 170 10.75 13.54 10.93
N MET A 171 9.70 13.38 11.74
CA MET A 171 9.82 13.18 13.18
C MET A 171 10.64 11.93 13.55
N LEU A 172 10.62 10.91 12.69
CA LEU A 172 11.37 9.67 12.86
C LEU A 172 12.77 9.71 12.23
N GLY A 173 13.14 10.79 11.55
CA GLY A 173 14.41 10.91 10.82
C GLY A 173 14.52 10.01 9.59
N LEU A 174 13.40 9.61 8.99
CA LEU A 174 13.31 8.66 7.89
C LEU A 174 13.00 9.32 6.54
N GLN A 175 12.79 10.63 6.50
CA GLN A 175 12.39 11.36 5.29
C GLN A 175 13.35 11.19 4.12
N ASN A 176 14.64 10.96 4.39
CA ASN A 176 15.69 10.77 3.38
C ASN A 176 15.86 9.30 2.93
N ASP A 177 15.15 8.38 3.55
CA ASP A 177 15.25 6.94 3.28
C ASP A 177 14.05 6.43 2.48
N VAL A 178 13.05 7.29 2.24
CA VAL A 178 11.80 6.92 1.60
C VAL A 178 11.53 7.82 0.39
N VAL A 179 11.21 7.19 -0.74
CA VAL A 179 10.67 7.84 -1.93
C VAL A 179 9.28 7.29 -2.18
N THR A 180 8.35 8.17 -2.39
CA THR A 180 6.95 7.82 -2.68
C THR A 180 6.56 8.40 -4.04
N PHE A 181 5.84 7.63 -4.83
CA PHE A 181 5.28 8.08 -6.09
C PHE A 181 3.85 7.57 -6.26
N THR A 182 3.07 8.31 -7.03
CA THR A 182 1.72 7.90 -7.42
C THR A 182 1.72 7.30 -8.81
N ALA A 183 0.82 6.37 -9.06
CA ALA A 183 0.52 5.82 -10.37
C ALA A 183 -0.99 5.67 -10.53
N SER A 184 -1.48 5.70 -11.76
CA SER A 184 -2.90 5.53 -12.08
C SER A 184 -3.05 4.65 -13.31
N ASP A 185 -4.13 3.84 -13.35
CA ASP A 185 -4.42 2.95 -14.48
C ASP A 185 -4.86 3.74 -15.73
N PHE A 186 -5.44 4.92 -15.55
CA PHE A 186 -5.92 5.79 -16.63
C PHE A 186 -5.86 7.26 -16.21
N SER A 187 -5.93 8.13 -17.18
CA SER A 187 -6.13 9.57 -17.03
C SER A 187 -7.57 9.98 -17.35
N ARG A 188 -7.85 11.27 -17.32
CA ARG A 188 -9.16 11.86 -17.64
C ARG A 188 -9.01 12.80 -18.83
N THR A 189 -10.08 12.86 -19.65
CA THR A 189 -10.12 13.81 -20.78
C THR A 189 -10.14 15.26 -20.27
N LEU A 190 -9.52 16.15 -21.02
CA LEU A 190 -9.62 17.61 -20.75
C LEU A 190 -11.03 18.16 -21.03
N ARG A 191 -11.76 17.54 -21.99
CA ARG A 191 -13.13 17.92 -22.29
C ARG A 191 -14.10 17.20 -21.34
N SER A 192 -15.00 17.98 -20.74
CA SER A 192 -16.09 17.43 -19.93
C SER A 192 -17.14 16.73 -20.79
N ASN A 193 -17.73 15.68 -20.24
CA ASN A 193 -18.92 15.03 -20.78
C ASN A 193 -20.24 15.67 -20.28
N GLY A 194 -20.15 16.82 -19.58
CA GLY A 194 -21.28 17.57 -19.01
C GLY A 194 -21.42 17.43 -17.49
N ARG A 195 -20.99 16.33 -16.87
CA ARG A 195 -21.03 16.10 -15.41
C ARG A 195 -19.71 15.60 -14.84
N GLY A 196 -18.87 15.06 -15.68
CA GLY A 196 -17.56 14.53 -15.36
C GLY A 196 -16.67 14.54 -16.58
N THR A 197 -15.78 13.55 -16.68
CA THR A 197 -14.88 13.36 -17.81
C THR A 197 -14.80 11.88 -18.18
N ASP A 198 -14.26 11.57 -19.35
CA ASP A 198 -14.03 10.19 -19.79
C ASP A 198 -12.59 9.76 -19.58
N HIS A 199 -12.26 8.49 -19.84
CA HIS A 199 -10.90 7.97 -19.74
C HIS A 199 -9.97 8.55 -20.80
N ALA A 200 -8.71 8.76 -20.42
CA ALA A 200 -7.64 9.21 -21.28
C ALA A 200 -6.33 8.47 -20.95
N TRP A 201 -5.22 8.80 -21.63
CA TRP A 201 -3.94 8.09 -21.55
C TRP A 201 -2.94 8.77 -20.62
N GLY A 202 -2.61 10.02 -20.89
CA GLY A 202 -1.58 10.78 -20.16
C GLY A 202 -2.09 11.38 -18.88
N ALA A 203 -1.38 11.18 -17.77
CA ALA A 203 -1.67 11.77 -16.47
C ALA A 203 -0.42 12.36 -15.85
N ASN A 204 -0.62 13.15 -14.79
CA ASN A 204 0.46 13.58 -13.93
C ASN A 204 0.64 12.57 -12.79
N ALA A 205 1.88 12.17 -12.54
CA ALA A 205 2.27 11.44 -11.35
C ALA A 205 3.03 12.36 -10.40
N LEU A 206 2.90 12.13 -9.10
CA LEU A 206 3.64 12.84 -8.06
C LEU A 206 4.79 11.97 -7.59
N VAL A 207 5.97 12.56 -7.41
CA VAL A 207 7.12 11.92 -6.76
C VAL A 207 7.57 12.81 -5.62
N PHE A 208 7.70 12.26 -4.42
CA PHE A 208 8.11 13.02 -3.24
C PHE A 208 8.93 12.17 -2.26
N GLY A 209 9.71 12.85 -1.43
CA GLY A 209 10.62 12.27 -0.45
C GLY A 209 11.81 13.20 -0.21
N GLY A 210 12.48 13.07 0.93
CA GLY A 210 13.50 14.03 1.33
C GLY A 210 14.74 14.11 0.43
N LYS A 211 15.01 13.10 -0.40
CA LYS A 211 16.09 13.08 -1.39
C LYS A 211 15.63 13.37 -2.82
N VAL A 212 14.35 13.62 -3.02
CA VAL A 212 13.85 13.99 -4.34
C VAL A 212 14.23 15.45 -4.61
N ASP A 213 14.85 15.72 -5.75
CA ASP A 213 15.12 17.07 -6.23
C ASP A 213 13.82 17.70 -6.73
N GLY A 214 12.95 18.04 -5.79
CA GLY A 214 11.57 18.48 -6.01
C GLY A 214 11.43 19.91 -6.55
N GLY A 215 10.16 20.36 -6.62
CA GLY A 215 9.84 21.70 -7.16
C GLY A 215 9.99 21.77 -8.68
N LYS A 216 10.00 20.65 -9.38
CA LYS A 216 10.22 20.52 -10.82
C LYS A 216 9.16 19.65 -11.47
N ILE A 217 8.98 19.85 -12.77
CA ILE A 217 8.29 18.90 -13.65
C ILE A 217 9.37 18.05 -14.31
N PHE A 218 9.26 16.74 -14.16
CA PHE A 218 10.11 15.77 -14.84
C PHE A 218 9.43 15.32 -16.13
N GLY A 219 10.17 15.32 -17.24
CA GLY A 219 9.66 15.04 -18.58
C GLY A 219 9.23 16.32 -19.32
N THR A 220 8.63 16.12 -20.47
CA THR A 220 8.13 17.21 -21.32
C THR A 220 6.61 17.26 -21.19
N TYR A 221 6.07 18.41 -20.84
CA TYR A 221 4.61 18.56 -20.76
C TYR A 221 4.00 18.53 -22.16
N PRO A 222 2.92 17.78 -22.41
CA PRO A 222 2.29 17.70 -23.73
C PRO A 222 1.61 19.01 -24.09
N ASP A 223 1.36 19.22 -25.38
CA ASP A 223 0.50 20.30 -25.85
C ASP A 223 -0.95 20.04 -25.42
N LEU A 224 -1.51 20.93 -24.60
CA LEU A 224 -2.87 20.83 -24.06
C LEU A 224 -3.94 21.32 -25.04
N THR A 225 -3.58 21.71 -26.26
CA THR A 225 -4.53 22.17 -27.27
C THR A 225 -5.49 21.03 -27.63
N LEU A 226 -6.78 21.27 -27.46
CA LEU A 226 -7.80 20.31 -27.88
C LEU A 226 -7.76 20.11 -29.39
N ASP A 227 -7.89 18.87 -29.82
CA ASP A 227 -7.73 18.44 -31.21
C ASP A 227 -6.33 18.76 -31.78
N GLY A 228 -5.35 19.04 -30.92
CA GLY A 228 -3.95 19.30 -31.24
C GLY A 228 -3.14 18.03 -31.48
N PRO A 229 -1.80 18.16 -31.66
CA PRO A 229 -0.93 17.04 -32.05
C PRO A 229 -0.87 15.91 -30.99
N ASP A 230 -1.03 16.26 -29.71
CA ASP A 230 -0.95 15.31 -28.61
C ASP A 230 -2.33 14.77 -28.17
N ASP A 231 -3.44 15.28 -28.78
CA ASP A 231 -4.81 14.82 -28.48
C ASP A 231 -5.23 13.68 -29.39
N VAL A 232 -5.13 12.45 -28.91
CA VAL A 232 -5.48 11.24 -29.68
C VAL A 232 -6.98 10.90 -29.49
N GLY A 233 -7.70 10.93 -30.58
CA GLY A 233 -9.10 10.52 -30.62
C GLY A 233 -10.09 11.58 -30.14
N ARG A 234 -9.67 12.84 -30.11
CA ARG A 234 -10.45 14.04 -29.77
C ARG A 234 -10.93 14.10 -28.31
N GLY A 235 -11.16 15.30 -27.81
CA GLY A 235 -11.68 15.53 -26.46
C GLY A 235 -10.62 15.65 -25.38
N GLY A 236 -9.34 15.80 -25.73
CA GLY A 236 -8.25 15.96 -24.77
C GLY A 236 -7.79 14.64 -24.17
N ARG A 237 -7.70 13.59 -24.98
CA ARG A 237 -7.05 12.32 -24.61
C ARG A 237 -5.57 12.41 -24.91
N LEU A 238 -4.83 13.06 -24.03
CA LEU A 238 -3.43 13.34 -24.25
C LEU A 238 -2.58 12.08 -24.19
N LEU A 239 -1.59 11.98 -25.09
CA LEU A 239 -0.54 10.98 -24.99
C LEU A 239 0.46 11.36 -23.89
N PRO A 240 0.92 10.40 -23.08
CA PRO A 240 2.03 10.67 -22.17
C PRO A 240 3.31 10.91 -22.97
N SER A 241 4.04 11.96 -22.61
CA SER A 241 5.34 12.29 -23.21
C SER A 241 6.50 11.55 -22.54
N THR A 242 6.25 10.98 -21.36
CA THR A 242 7.24 10.27 -20.55
C THR A 242 6.59 9.07 -19.91
N ALA A 243 7.23 7.90 -19.98
CA ALA A 243 6.85 6.73 -19.21
C ALA A 243 7.38 6.84 -17.78
N VAL A 244 6.59 6.44 -16.81
CA VAL A 244 6.95 6.36 -15.38
C VAL A 244 7.16 4.90 -14.98
#